data_73df5e90f22610080041427f72c5751c
#
_entry.id   73df5e90f22610080041427f72c5751c
#
_cell.length_a   1.000
_cell.length_b   1.000
_cell.length_c   1.000
_cell.angle_alpha   90.00
_cell.angle_beta   90.00
_cell.angle_gamma   90.00
#
_symmetry.space_group_name_H-M   'P 1'
#
loop_
_entity.id
_entity.type
_entity.pdbx_description
1 polymer ?
#
loop_
_entity_poly.entity_id
_entity_poly.type
_entity_poly.pdbx_seq_one_letter_code
_entity_poly.pdbx_strand_id
1 'polypeptide(L)'
;MSKAKLLDKVSAKLVKPEWAERVVSPAYDMLRATEREKLMDEDPYVFLHVTSAKSSLPAENRTAANNEALKRLFDAGAYSQTLNSALYLYRLTYEGHRQTAIVGDISIEAFEDGRVIPHERTREFRANDLANHLENIGIHSSPVALAYDNDEAVNALIQEAMEFKPILDFCREDNLEQTIWRVPDQIADKLLILFQDKATFIVDGHHRMNASHTVWDRSGRSERFSKILGALFSADELKIRSFHRHVSDLNNLTPKSLTTRIAEMDFH
;
A
#
# COMPACT_ATOMS: atom_id res chain seq x y z
N MET A 1 30.78 -1.32 -5.80
CA MET A 1 29.67 -2.25 -5.50
C MET A 1 28.57 -2.02 -6.53
N SER A 2 27.96 -3.06 -7.08
CA SER A 2 26.80 -2.90 -7.98
C SER A 2 25.64 -2.34 -7.13
N LYS A 3 24.95 -1.33 -7.66
CA LYS A 3 23.74 -0.79 -6.98
C LYS A 3 22.69 -1.90 -6.85
N ALA A 4 21.96 -1.94 -5.73
CA ALA A 4 20.81 -2.81 -5.59
C ALA A 4 19.75 -2.49 -6.66
N LYS A 5 19.04 -3.51 -7.14
CA LYS A 5 17.92 -3.30 -8.07
C LYS A 5 16.84 -2.48 -7.35
N LEU A 6 16.22 -1.53 -8.05
CA LEU A 6 15.09 -0.76 -7.49
C LEU A 6 13.89 -1.67 -7.26
N LEU A 7 13.52 -2.46 -8.27
CA LEU A 7 12.35 -3.32 -8.32
C LEU A 7 12.79 -4.78 -8.45
N ASP A 8 12.08 -5.68 -7.77
CA ASP A 8 12.26 -7.13 -7.87
C ASP A 8 10.90 -7.86 -7.83
N LYS A 9 10.90 -9.14 -8.22
CA LYS A 9 9.73 -10.00 -8.14
C LYS A 9 9.36 -10.26 -6.67
N VAL A 10 8.07 -10.16 -6.34
CA VAL A 10 7.55 -10.38 -4.98
C VAL A 10 7.00 -11.79 -4.82
N SER A 11 7.23 -12.39 -3.65
CA SER A 11 6.59 -13.64 -3.23
C SER A 11 5.27 -13.32 -2.51
N ALA A 12 4.19 -13.23 -3.28
CA ALA A 12 2.88 -12.80 -2.78
C ALA A 12 1.98 -13.97 -2.37
N LYS A 13 1.19 -13.77 -1.33
CA LYS A 13 0.00 -14.56 -1.03
C LYS A 13 -1.20 -13.84 -1.61
N LEU A 14 -1.84 -14.45 -2.59
CA LEU A 14 -2.99 -13.85 -3.28
C LEU A 14 -4.29 -14.33 -2.64
N VAL A 15 -5.20 -13.41 -2.39
CA VAL A 15 -6.56 -13.75 -2.00
C VAL A 15 -7.21 -14.53 -3.14
N LYS A 16 -7.95 -15.59 -2.81
CA LYS A 16 -8.70 -16.35 -3.82
C LYS A 16 -9.90 -15.55 -4.31
N PRO A 17 -10.30 -15.69 -5.58
CA PRO A 17 -11.40 -14.90 -6.16
C PRO A 17 -12.69 -14.97 -5.33
N GLU A 18 -13.06 -16.16 -4.83
CA GLU A 18 -14.26 -16.37 -4.02
C GLU A 18 -14.21 -15.74 -2.62
N TRP A 19 -13.03 -15.24 -2.20
CA TRP A 19 -12.83 -14.56 -0.93
C TRP A 19 -12.60 -13.05 -1.08
N ALA A 20 -12.36 -12.57 -2.31
CA ALA A 20 -11.87 -11.21 -2.54
C ALA A 20 -12.79 -10.14 -1.97
N GLU A 21 -14.07 -10.18 -2.28
CA GLU A 21 -15.07 -9.19 -1.79
C GLU A 21 -15.18 -9.19 -0.27
N ARG A 22 -15.04 -10.35 0.35
CA ARG A 22 -15.16 -10.52 1.80
C ARG A 22 -13.93 -10.06 2.56
N VAL A 23 -12.73 -10.33 2.03
CA VAL A 23 -11.45 -10.05 2.69
C VAL A 23 -11.04 -8.59 2.49
N VAL A 24 -11.23 -8.05 1.29
CA VAL A 24 -10.78 -6.70 0.94
C VAL A 24 -11.57 -5.65 1.71
N SER A 25 -10.85 -4.71 2.29
CA SER A 25 -11.41 -3.59 3.04
C SER A 25 -10.83 -2.26 2.57
N PRO A 26 -11.51 -1.13 2.84
CA PRO A 26 -10.87 0.18 2.72
C PRO A 26 -9.63 0.26 3.61
N ALA A 27 -8.69 1.15 3.25
CA ALA A 27 -7.53 1.41 4.08
C ALA A 27 -7.97 1.87 5.48
N TYR A 28 -7.36 1.32 6.52
CA TYR A 28 -7.79 1.54 7.92
C TYR A 28 -7.73 3.01 8.34
N ASP A 29 -6.84 3.80 7.77
CA ASP A 29 -6.65 5.23 8.04
C ASP A 29 -7.62 6.14 7.28
N MET A 30 -8.34 5.61 6.30
CA MET A 30 -9.44 6.31 5.62
C MET A 30 -10.77 6.21 6.38
N LEU A 31 -10.88 5.30 7.35
CA LEU A 31 -12.08 5.03 8.12
C LEU A 31 -12.01 5.65 9.52
N ARG A 32 -13.12 6.17 10.02
CA ARG A 32 -13.27 6.53 11.43
C ARG A 32 -13.20 5.27 12.29
N ALA A 33 -12.81 5.42 13.56
CA ALA A 33 -12.73 4.26 14.47
C ALA A 33 -14.05 3.46 14.56
N THR A 34 -15.18 4.17 14.65
CA THR A 34 -16.52 3.58 14.69
C THR A 34 -16.90 2.83 13.42
N GLU A 35 -16.50 3.34 12.25
CA GLU A 35 -16.74 2.67 10.96
C GLU A 35 -15.89 1.40 10.82
N ARG A 36 -14.62 1.46 11.25
CA ARG A 36 -13.75 0.28 11.29
C ARG A 36 -14.31 -0.82 12.19
N GLU A 37 -14.71 -0.45 13.41
CA GLU A 37 -15.25 -1.40 14.38
C GLU A 37 -16.55 -2.02 13.87
N LYS A 38 -17.42 -1.25 13.24
CA LYS A 38 -18.64 -1.76 12.60
C LYS A 38 -18.32 -2.83 11.55
N LEU A 39 -17.42 -2.54 10.60
CA LEU A 39 -17.01 -3.52 9.58
C LEU A 39 -16.37 -4.77 10.20
N MET A 40 -15.58 -4.59 11.26
CA MET A 40 -14.99 -5.71 11.99
C MET A 40 -16.02 -6.55 12.77
N ASP A 41 -17.13 -5.95 13.20
CA ASP A 41 -18.23 -6.67 13.87
C ASP A 41 -19.08 -7.46 12.86
N GLU A 42 -19.22 -6.96 11.64
CA GLU A 42 -20.02 -7.57 10.58
C GLU A 42 -19.36 -8.83 9.99
N ASP A 43 -18.04 -8.85 9.82
CA ASP A 43 -17.33 -10.02 9.28
C ASP A 43 -15.97 -10.28 9.98
N PRO A 44 -15.76 -11.47 10.59
CA PRO A 44 -14.50 -11.84 11.22
C PRO A 44 -13.35 -12.05 10.21
N TYR A 45 -13.62 -12.07 8.91
CA TYR A 45 -12.62 -12.31 7.85
C TYR A 45 -12.22 -11.03 7.11
N VAL A 46 -12.79 -9.87 7.43
CA VAL A 46 -12.35 -8.61 6.83
C VAL A 46 -10.90 -8.30 7.24
N PHE A 47 -10.07 -7.88 6.28
CA PHE A 47 -8.63 -7.70 6.52
C PHE A 47 -8.31 -6.60 7.56
N LEU A 48 -9.28 -5.76 7.89
CA LEU A 48 -9.15 -4.77 8.96
C LEU A 48 -8.72 -5.37 10.30
N HIS A 49 -9.12 -6.61 10.60
CA HIS A 49 -8.68 -7.31 11.80
C HIS A 49 -7.15 -7.56 11.84
N VAL A 50 -6.49 -7.61 10.69
CA VAL A 50 -5.04 -7.79 10.60
C VAL A 50 -4.31 -6.46 10.74
N THR A 51 -4.86 -5.38 10.17
CA THR A 51 -4.22 -4.05 10.12
C THR A 51 -4.62 -3.14 11.28
N SER A 52 -5.67 -3.49 12.01
CA SER A 52 -6.20 -2.71 13.12
C SER A 52 -6.73 -3.63 14.20
N ALA A 53 -6.84 -3.13 15.42
CA ALA A 53 -7.50 -3.82 16.52
C ALA A 53 -8.61 -2.95 17.08
N LYS A 54 -9.64 -3.57 17.68
CA LYS A 54 -10.73 -2.84 18.35
C LYS A 54 -10.17 -1.97 19.47
N SER A 55 -10.72 -0.77 19.61
CA SER A 55 -10.31 0.17 20.68
C SER A 55 -10.54 -0.36 22.08
N SER A 56 -11.51 -1.27 22.24
CA SER A 56 -11.82 -1.96 23.50
C SER A 56 -10.74 -2.94 23.95
N LEU A 57 -9.85 -3.38 23.05
CA LEU A 57 -8.76 -4.29 23.41
C LEU A 57 -7.61 -3.51 24.10
N PRO A 58 -7.07 -4.01 25.22
CA PRO A 58 -5.85 -3.52 25.81
C PRO A 58 -4.69 -3.47 24.79
N ALA A 59 -3.84 -2.45 24.88
CA ALA A 59 -2.77 -2.23 23.89
C ALA A 59 -1.86 -3.44 23.73
N GLU A 60 -1.52 -4.11 24.82
CA GLU A 60 -0.69 -5.31 24.89
C GLU A 60 -1.28 -6.52 24.16
N ASN A 61 -2.60 -6.57 23.98
CA ASN A 61 -3.29 -7.68 23.32
C ASN A 61 -3.54 -7.44 21.82
N ARG A 62 -3.36 -6.23 21.33
CA ARG A 62 -3.70 -5.86 19.94
C ARG A 62 -2.88 -6.64 18.91
N THR A 63 -1.58 -6.75 19.14
CA THR A 63 -0.69 -7.50 18.24
C THR A 63 -1.06 -8.98 18.16
N ALA A 64 -1.37 -9.60 19.30
CA ALA A 64 -1.82 -11.00 19.34
C ALA A 64 -3.12 -11.18 18.56
N ALA A 65 -4.08 -10.27 18.72
CA ALA A 65 -5.35 -10.30 18.01
C ALA A 65 -5.17 -10.15 16.47
N ASN A 66 -4.25 -9.28 16.02
CA ASN A 66 -3.95 -9.14 14.60
C ASN A 66 -3.32 -10.42 14.02
N ASN A 67 -2.39 -11.06 14.73
CA ASN A 67 -1.78 -12.33 14.32
C ASN A 67 -2.81 -13.46 14.25
N GLU A 68 -3.71 -13.54 15.23
CA GLU A 68 -4.79 -14.51 15.23
C GLU A 68 -5.76 -14.30 14.05
N ALA A 69 -6.06 -13.05 13.73
CA ALA A 69 -6.87 -12.71 12.56
C ALA A 69 -6.20 -13.15 11.25
N LEU A 70 -4.91 -12.90 11.10
CA LEU A 70 -4.14 -13.36 9.93
C LEU A 70 -4.14 -14.88 9.83
N LYS A 71 -3.89 -15.57 10.97
CA LYS A 71 -3.93 -17.03 11.02
C LYS A 71 -5.31 -17.58 10.64
N ARG A 72 -6.40 -16.98 11.14
CA ARG A 72 -7.78 -17.35 10.78
C ARG A 72 -8.04 -17.28 9.29
N LEU A 73 -7.55 -16.23 8.61
CA LEU A 73 -7.67 -16.10 7.15
C LEU A 73 -6.91 -17.20 6.40
N PHE A 74 -5.72 -17.58 6.86
CA PHE A 74 -4.96 -18.67 6.26
C PHE A 74 -5.61 -20.04 6.53
N ASP A 75 -6.07 -20.31 7.75
CA ASP A 75 -6.73 -21.55 8.14
C ASP A 75 -8.06 -21.74 7.39
N ALA A 76 -8.79 -20.65 7.12
CA ALA A 76 -10.00 -20.66 6.30
C ALA A 76 -9.70 -20.88 4.80
N GLY A 77 -8.44 -20.86 4.40
CA GLY A 77 -8.04 -21.04 3.00
C GLY A 77 -8.36 -19.84 2.11
N ALA A 78 -8.49 -18.63 2.68
CA ALA A 78 -8.79 -17.39 1.96
C ALA A 78 -7.67 -16.99 0.98
N TYR A 79 -6.45 -17.43 1.22
CA TYR A 79 -5.29 -17.14 0.38
C TYR A 79 -4.80 -18.37 -0.36
N SER A 80 -4.24 -18.15 -1.55
CA SER A 80 -3.53 -19.19 -2.31
C SER A 80 -2.22 -19.57 -1.60
N GLN A 81 -1.69 -20.74 -1.92
CA GLN A 81 -0.32 -21.07 -1.58
C GLN A 81 0.62 -20.08 -2.28
N THR A 82 1.76 -19.76 -1.63
CA THR A 82 2.78 -18.90 -2.23
C THR A 82 3.25 -19.51 -3.55
N LEU A 83 3.05 -18.80 -4.64
CA LEU A 83 3.58 -19.14 -5.95
C LEU A 83 5.04 -18.66 -6.06
N ASN A 84 5.73 -19.06 -7.14
CA ASN A 84 7.02 -18.48 -7.47
C ASN A 84 6.90 -16.94 -7.53
N SER A 85 7.94 -16.24 -7.08
CA SER A 85 7.99 -14.78 -7.11
C SER A 85 7.67 -14.25 -8.51
N ALA A 86 6.89 -13.18 -8.58
CA ALA A 86 6.46 -12.56 -9.83
C ALA A 86 6.29 -11.06 -9.67
N LEU A 87 6.20 -10.34 -10.77
CA LEU A 87 5.57 -9.02 -10.81
C LEU A 87 4.07 -9.19 -11.06
N TYR A 88 3.31 -8.24 -10.56
CA TYR A 88 1.87 -8.17 -10.81
C TYR A 88 1.51 -6.81 -11.39
N LEU A 89 0.45 -6.77 -12.20
CA LEU A 89 -0.24 -5.52 -12.52
C LEU A 89 -1.47 -5.44 -11.64
N TYR A 90 -1.70 -4.27 -11.07
CA TYR A 90 -2.88 -3.97 -10.27
C TYR A 90 -3.57 -2.72 -10.80
N ARG A 91 -4.74 -2.91 -11.40
CA ARG A 91 -5.57 -1.84 -11.91
C ARG A 91 -6.69 -1.51 -10.96
N LEU A 92 -6.85 -0.22 -10.71
CA LEU A 92 -7.98 0.38 -10.03
C LEU A 92 -8.80 1.19 -11.01
N THR A 93 -10.12 0.98 -11.04
CA THR A 93 -11.07 1.80 -11.81
C THR A 93 -12.12 2.37 -10.88
N TYR A 94 -12.26 3.68 -10.86
CA TYR A 94 -13.25 4.37 -10.06
C TYR A 94 -13.75 5.62 -10.76
N GLU A 95 -15.09 5.77 -10.92
CA GLU A 95 -15.71 6.91 -11.60
C GLU A 95 -15.15 7.16 -13.01
N GLY A 96 -14.86 6.10 -13.75
CA GLY A 96 -14.29 6.16 -15.10
C GLY A 96 -12.79 6.48 -15.16
N HIS A 97 -12.16 6.79 -14.04
CA HIS A 97 -10.71 6.94 -13.97
C HIS A 97 -10.03 5.58 -13.73
N ARG A 98 -8.97 5.33 -14.49
CA ARG A 98 -8.15 4.10 -14.38
C ARG A 98 -6.72 4.45 -14.04
N GLN A 99 -6.14 3.66 -13.16
CA GLN A 99 -4.71 3.70 -12.86
C GLN A 99 -4.20 2.28 -12.69
N THR A 100 -3.04 1.99 -13.27
CA THR A 100 -2.44 0.65 -13.26
C THR A 100 -1.04 0.73 -12.64
N ALA A 101 -0.81 -0.07 -11.61
CA ALA A 101 0.49 -0.18 -10.96
C ALA A 101 1.21 -1.46 -11.37
N ILE A 102 2.53 -1.39 -11.46
CA ILE A 102 3.41 -2.56 -11.38
C ILE A 102 3.66 -2.82 -9.90
N VAL A 103 3.30 -4.02 -9.42
CA VAL A 103 3.46 -4.42 -8.03
C VAL A 103 4.60 -5.41 -7.91
N GLY A 104 5.54 -5.11 -7.01
CA GLY A 104 6.71 -5.92 -6.73
C GLY A 104 7.39 -5.49 -5.43
N ASP A 105 8.54 -6.08 -5.16
CA ASP A 105 9.40 -5.72 -4.04
C ASP A 105 10.29 -4.54 -4.41
N ILE A 106 10.27 -3.48 -3.59
CA ILE A 106 11.12 -2.29 -3.72
C ILE A 106 12.27 -2.39 -2.75
N SER A 107 13.50 -2.18 -3.23
CA SER A 107 14.69 -2.19 -2.38
C SER A 107 14.72 -1.02 -1.41
N ILE A 108 14.96 -1.30 -0.12
CA ILE A 108 15.17 -0.26 0.89
C ILE A 108 16.51 0.46 0.65
N GLU A 109 17.52 -0.21 0.09
CA GLU A 109 18.77 0.43 -0.31
C GLU A 109 18.53 1.50 -1.39
N ALA A 110 17.53 1.30 -2.30
CA ALA A 110 17.17 2.31 -3.29
C ALA A 110 16.50 3.55 -2.66
N PHE A 111 15.93 3.44 -1.47
CA PHE A 111 15.48 4.58 -0.68
C PHE A 111 16.67 5.32 -0.05
N GLU A 112 17.68 4.62 0.48
CA GLU A 112 18.87 5.24 1.03
C GLU A 112 19.73 5.95 -0.05
N ASP A 113 19.85 5.37 -1.24
CA ASP A 113 20.67 5.93 -2.33
C ASP A 113 19.95 7.03 -3.13
N GLY A 114 18.70 7.36 -2.76
CA GLY A 114 17.93 8.48 -3.32
C GLY A 114 17.22 8.17 -4.64
N ARG A 115 17.10 6.92 -5.07
CA ARG A 115 16.26 6.54 -6.21
C ARG A 115 14.77 6.44 -5.84
N VAL A 116 14.45 6.22 -4.58
CA VAL A 116 13.09 6.35 -4.04
C VAL A 116 13.04 7.63 -3.23
N ILE A 117 12.36 8.64 -3.75
CA ILE A 117 12.40 10.03 -3.27
C ILE A 117 11.17 10.34 -2.43
N PRO A 118 11.31 10.67 -1.15
CA PRO A 118 10.21 11.16 -0.32
C PRO A 118 9.97 12.66 -0.56
N HIS A 119 8.73 13.13 -0.36
CA HIS A 119 8.39 14.55 -0.41
C HIS A 119 7.83 15.10 0.91
N GLU A 120 7.70 14.25 1.94
CA GLU A 120 7.27 14.68 3.27
C GLU A 120 8.14 14.09 4.38
N ARG A 121 8.14 14.77 5.54
CA ARG A 121 8.77 14.27 6.76
C ARG A 121 7.81 13.36 7.52
N THR A 122 8.31 12.24 7.98
CA THR A 122 7.52 11.30 8.79
C THR A 122 7.63 11.63 10.28
N ARG A 123 6.59 11.27 11.03
CA ARG A 123 6.60 11.34 12.50
C ARG A 123 7.21 10.04 13.05
N GLU A 124 8.30 10.15 13.79
CA GLU A 124 9.05 9.01 14.32
C GLU A 124 8.18 8.00 15.09
N PHE A 125 7.28 8.48 15.94
CA PHE A 125 6.43 7.59 16.72
C PHE A 125 5.53 6.70 15.83
N ARG A 126 4.97 7.26 14.73
CA ARG A 126 4.16 6.49 13.78
C ARG A 126 4.98 5.48 12.99
N ALA A 127 6.20 5.86 12.58
CA ALA A 127 7.11 4.95 11.91
C ALA A 127 7.51 3.79 12.83
N ASN A 128 7.77 4.07 14.11
CA ASN A 128 8.08 3.05 15.11
C ASN A 128 6.92 2.10 15.40
N ASP A 129 5.68 2.61 15.50
CA ASP A 129 4.49 1.76 15.70
C ASP A 129 4.28 0.82 14.50
N LEU A 130 4.45 1.33 13.27
CA LEU A 130 4.38 0.51 12.06
C LEU A 130 5.54 -0.48 11.96
N ALA A 131 6.75 -0.12 12.39
CA ALA A 131 7.90 -1.02 12.44
C ALA A 131 7.63 -2.18 13.40
N ASN A 132 7.16 -1.88 14.61
CA ASN A 132 6.79 -2.90 15.58
C ASN A 132 5.68 -3.81 15.07
N HIS A 133 4.67 -3.25 14.38
CA HIS A 133 3.61 -4.03 13.75
C HIS A 133 4.19 -4.97 12.67
N LEU A 134 5.04 -4.45 11.77
CA LEU A 134 5.67 -5.23 10.71
C LEU A 134 6.54 -6.37 11.26
N GLU A 135 7.36 -6.10 12.29
CA GLU A 135 8.18 -7.12 12.96
C GLU A 135 7.33 -8.25 13.54
N ASN A 136 6.16 -7.92 14.08
CA ASN A 136 5.27 -8.89 14.74
C ASN A 136 4.41 -9.68 13.74
N ILE A 137 3.85 -9.03 12.71
CA ILE A 137 3.00 -9.68 11.68
C ILE A 137 3.85 -10.43 10.65
N GLY A 138 5.04 -9.90 10.33
CA GLY A 138 6.00 -10.54 9.41
C GLY A 138 5.62 -10.51 7.94
N ILE A 139 4.61 -9.72 7.55
CA ILE A 139 4.19 -9.55 6.15
C ILE A 139 3.90 -8.07 5.85
N HIS A 140 4.13 -7.66 4.60
CA HIS A 140 3.64 -6.40 4.07
C HIS A 140 2.20 -6.55 3.59
N SER A 141 1.28 -5.82 4.22
CA SER A 141 -0.16 -5.88 3.92
C SER A 141 -0.67 -4.76 3.01
N SER A 142 0.16 -3.74 2.79
CA SER A 142 -0.20 -2.57 2.00
C SER A 142 1.04 -2.05 1.27
N PRO A 143 0.99 -1.86 -0.05
CA PRO A 143 2.14 -1.38 -0.80
C PRO A 143 2.44 0.10 -0.51
N VAL A 144 3.70 0.49 -0.61
CA VAL A 144 4.07 1.89 -0.81
C VAL A 144 3.72 2.27 -2.24
N ALA A 145 2.95 3.34 -2.42
CA ALA A 145 2.64 3.85 -3.75
C ALA A 145 3.74 4.79 -4.23
N LEU A 146 4.28 4.48 -5.38
CA LEU A 146 5.39 5.20 -6.02
C LEU A 146 4.93 5.71 -7.38
N ALA A 147 5.36 6.92 -7.75
CA ALA A 147 5.21 7.45 -9.10
C ALA A 147 6.54 7.37 -9.84
N TYR A 148 6.50 7.11 -11.13
CA TYR A 148 7.62 7.23 -12.06
C TYR A 148 7.22 8.09 -13.27
N ASP A 149 8.20 8.76 -13.88
CA ASP A 149 7.96 9.51 -15.10
C ASP A 149 7.54 8.59 -16.23
N ASN A 150 6.54 9.01 -17.00
CA ASN A 150 5.96 8.23 -18.08
C ASN A 150 7.04 7.67 -19.01
N ASP A 151 6.88 6.40 -19.40
CA ASP A 151 7.82 5.67 -20.26
C ASP A 151 7.07 4.77 -21.23
N GLU A 152 7.15 5.07 -22.52
CA GLU A 152 6.44 4.33 -23.56
C GLU A 152 6.83 2.84 -23.61
N ALA A 153 8.08 2.50 -23.31
CA ALA A 153 8.52 1.11 -23.29
C ALA A 153 7.89 0.34 -22.11
N VAL A 154 7.78 0.99 -20.95
CA VAL A 154 7.06 0.42 -19.80
C VAL A 154 5.59 0.26 -20.12
N ASN A 155 4.95 1.28 -20.72
CA ASN A 155 3.53 1.24 -21.09
C ASN A 155 3.24 0.10 -22.07
N ALA A 156 4.09 -0.09 -23.08
CA ALA A 156 3.93 -1.19 -24.04
C ALA A 156 3.96 -2.57 -23.36
N LEU A 157 4.89 -2.77 -22.40
CA LEU A 157 4.99 -4.02 -21.65
C LEU A 157 3.79 -4.23 -20.70
N ILE A 158 3.25 -3.15 -20.11
CA ILE A 158 2.02 -3.20 -19.31
C ILE A 158 0.85 -3.65 -20.19
N GLN A 159 0.68 -3.06 -21.39
CA GLN A 159 -0.37 -3.46 -22.33
C GLN A 159 -0.22 -4.92 -22.76
N GLU A 160 1.01 -5.36 -23.13
CA GLU A 160 1.30 -6.75 -23.47
C GLU A 160 0.91 -7.71 -22.33
N ALA A 161 1.24 -7.38 -21.08
CA ALA A 161 0.89 -8.20 -19.93
C ALA A 161 -0.63 -8.26 -19.66
N MET A 162 -1.38 -7.22 -20.00
CA MET A 162 -2.83 -7.19 -19.84
C MET A 162 -3.62 -7.96 -20.90
N GLU A 163 -2.98 -8.41 -21.98
CA GLU A 163 -3.58 -9.35 -22.95
C GLU A 163 -3.83 -10.72 -22.35
N PHE A 164 -3.13 -11.06 -21.26
CA PHE A 164 -3.32 -12.31 -20.52
C PHE A 164 -4.57 -12.22 -19.63
N LYS A 165 -5.12 -13.39 -19.31
CA LYS A 165 -6.27 -13.47 -18.41
C LYS A 165 -5.89 -12.95 -17.01
N PRO A 166 -6.67 -12.03 -16.41
CA PRO A 166 -6.45 -11.61 -15.03
C PRO A 166 -6.63 -12.80 -14.07
N ILE A 167 -5.87 -12.77 -12.98
CA ILE A 167 -5.96 -13.76 -11.91
C ILE A 167 -7.00 -13.38 -10.86
N LEU A 168 -7.35 -12.10 -10.79
CA LEU A 168 -8.39 -11.56 -9.93
C LEU A 168 -9.07 -10.40 -10.65
N ASP A 169 -10.40 -10.36 -10.62
CA ASP A 169 -11.23 -9.30 -11.18
C ASP A 169 -12.52 -9.23 -10.40
N PHE A 170 -12.75 -8.13 -9.68
CA PHE A 170 -13.94 -7.93 -8.87
C PHE A 170 -14.23 -6.45 -8.64
N CYS A 171 -15.48 -6.15 -8.30
CA CYS A 171 -15.95 -4.82 -7.96
C CYS A 171 -16.40 -4.81 -6.49
N ARG A 172 -15.92 -3.84 -5.71
CA ARG A 172 -16.38 -3.62 -4.34
C ARG A 172 -17.73 -2.91 -4.31
N GLU A 173 -18.41 -2.97 -3.16
CA GLU A 173 -19.70 -2.29 -2.94
C GLU A 173 -19.65 -0.77 -3.18
N ASP A 174 -18.50 -0.13 -3.01
CA ASP A 174 -18.27 1.29 -3.30
C ASP A 174 -17.96 1.60 -4.77
N ASN A 175 -18.21 0.65 -5.68
CA ASN A 175 -17.94 0.70 -7.11
C ASN A 175 -16.44 0.87 -7.47
N LEU A 176 -15.54 0.47 -6.60
CA LEU A 176 -14.12 0.36 -6.92
C LEU A 176 -13.85 -0.99 -7.58
N GLU A 177 -13.63 -0.97 -8.90
CA GLU A 177 -13.19 -2.15 -9.65
C GLU A 177 -11.72 -2.40 -9.42
N GLN A 178 -11.36 -3.66 -9.20
CA GLN A 178 -9.99 -4.09 -8.93
C GLN A 178 -9.64 -5.28 -9.81
N THR A 179 -8.61 -5.15 -10.61
CA THR A 179 -8.16 -6.21 -11.51
C THR A 179 -6.67 -6.46 -11.31
N ILE A 180 -6.28 -7.74 -11.16
CA ILE A 180 -4.89 -8.14 -10.98
C ILE A 180 -4.47 -9.13 -12.05
N TRP A 181 -3.30 -8.88 -12.66
CA TRP A 181 -2.63 -9.81 -13.57
C TRP A 181 -1.31 -10.28 -12.95
N ARG A 182 -0.97 -11.53 -13.16
CA ARG A 182 0.40 -12.00 -12.96
C ARG A 182 1.18 -11.72 -14.25
N VAL A 183 2.25 -10.95 -14.14
CA VAL A 183 3.09 -10.61 -15.30
C VAL A 183 3.88 -11.84 -15.74
N PRO A 184 3.84 -12.24 -17.03
CA PRO A 184 4.70 -13.29 -17.56
C PRO A 184 6.19 -13.02 -17.33
N ASP A 185 6.97 -14.04 -17.02
CA ASP A 185 8.37 -13.88 -16.63
C ASP A 185 9.21 -13.11 -17.66
N GLN A 186 8.99 -13.35 -18.96
CA GLN A 186 9.69 -12.64 -20.04
C GLN A 186 9.41 -11.12 -20.05
N ILE A 187 8.17 -10.73 -19.76
CA ILE A 187 7.78 -9.32 -19.66
C ILE A 187 8.33 -8.74 -18.34
N ALA A 188 8.21 -9.49 -17.24
CA ALA A 188 8.75 -9.07 -15.95
C ALA A 188 10.25 -8.77 -16.01
N ASP A 189 11.04 -9.63 -16.65
CA ASP A 189 12.49 -9.43 -16.78
C ASP A 189 12.84 -8.15 -17.57
N LYS A 190 12.07 -7.83 -18.61
CA LYS A 190 12.22 -6.55 -19.34
C LYS A 190 11.87 -5.34 -18.46
N LEU A 191 10.77 -5.42 -17.69
CA LEU A 191 10.38 -4.37 -16.74
C LEU A 191 11.45 -4.14 -15.67
N LEU A 192 12.02 -5.21 -15.10
CA LEU A 192 13.09 -5.11 -14.11
C LEU A 192 14.31 -4.37 -14.65
N ILE A 193 14.67 -4.60 -15.92
CA ILE A 193 15.77 -3.89 -16.59
C ILE A 193 15.44 -2.40 -16.73
N LEU A 194 14.23 -2.05 -17.20
CA LEU A 194 13.82 -0.65 -17.38
C LEU A 194 13.77 0.13 -16.07
N PHE A 195 13.52 -0.54 -14.94
CA PHE A 195 13.47 0.11 -13.62
C PHE A 195 14.80 0.13 -12.88
N GLN A 196 15.88 -0.45 -13.42
CA GLN A 196 17.14 -0.60 -12.71
C GLN A 196 17.70 0.74 -12.19
N ASP A 197 17.66 1.78 -13.03
CA ASP A 197 18.24 3.09 -12.75
C ASP A 197 17.19 4.23 -12.67
N LYS A 198 15.90 3.90 -12.71
CA LYS A 198 14.84 4.90 -12.61
C LYS A 198 14.79 5.52 -11.21
N ALA A 199 14.49 6.81 -11.18
CA ALA A 199 14.03 7.48 -9.96
C ALA A 199 12.52 7.31 -9.84
N THR A 200 12.03 7.20 -8.60
CA THR A 200 10.60 7.11 -8.26
C THR A 200 10.29 8.00 -7.08
N PHE A 201 9.07 8.50 -7.00
CA PHE A 201 8.63 9.41 -5.96
C PHE A 201 7.57 8.73 -5.09
N ILE A 202 7.72 8.78 -3.78
CA ILE A 202 6.69 8.24 -2.88
C ILE A 202 5.47 9.16 -2.97
N VAL A 203 4.32 8.63 -3.39
CA VAL A 203 3.04 9.38 -3.43
C VAL A 203 2.15 9.05 -2.24
N ASP A 204 2.30 7.84 -1.69
CA ASP A 204 1.67 7.43 -0.43
C ASP A 204 2.52 6.35 0.27
N GLY A 205 2.50 6.36 1.60
CA GLY A 205 3.17 5.34 2.41
C GLY A 205 4.55 5.72 2.93
N HIS A 206 4.87 7.02 3.07
CA HIS A 206 6.12 7.49 3.66
C HIS A 206 6.42 6.86 5.02
N HIS A 207 5.40 6.75 5.89
CA HIS A 207 5.55 6.08 7.19
C HIS A 207 5.85 4.59 7.05
N ARG A 208 5.28 3.90 6.04
CA ARG A 208 5.54 2.47 5.75
C ARG A 208 6.97 2.27 5.26
N MET A 209 7.47 3.13 4.36
CA MET A 209 8.85 3.09 3.89
C MET A 209 9.84 3.29 5.05
N ASN A 210 9.65 4.32 5.87
CA ASN A 210 10.49 4.57 7.02
C ASN A 210 10.42 3.46 8.08
N ALA A 211 9.24 2.87 8.31
CA ALA A 211 9.08 1.73 9.20
C ALA A 211 9.89 0.52 8.70
N SER A 212 9.81 0.21 7.41
CA SER A 212 10.57 -0.89 6.82
C SER A 212 12.08 -0.64 6.86
N HIS A 213 12.52 0.59 6.62
CA HIS A 213 13.92 0.99 6.81
C HIS A 213 14.38 0.80 8.26
N THR A 214 13.56 1.21 9.23
CA THR A 214 13.82 1.02 10.66
C THR A 214 13.96 -0.46 11.03
N VAL A 215 13.06 -1.33 10.51
CA VAL A 215 13.13 -2.78 10.74
C VAL A 215 14.40 -3.37 10.13
N TRP A 216 14.74 -2.94 8.90
CA TRP A 216 15.96 -3.40 8.24
C TRP A 216 17.21 -3.04 9.05
N ASP A 217 17.34 -1.80 9.52
CA ASP A 217 18.46 -1.37 10.38
C ASP A 217 18.51 -2.14 11.71
N ARG A 218 17.37 -2.29 12.40
CA ARG A 218 17.27 -3.05 13.66
C ARG A 218 17.68 -4.52 13.49
N SER A 219 17.41 -5.09 12.31
CA SER A 219 17.76 -6.48 11.98
C SER A 219 19.24 -6.69 11.63
N GLY A 220 20.07 -5.64 11.71
CA GLY A 220 21.44 -5.66 11.20
C GLY A 220 21.53 -5.74 9.69
N ARG A 221 20.56 -5.13 8.99
CA ARG A 221 20.44 -5.10 7.53
C ARG A 221 20.26 -6.49 6.89
N SER A 222 19.49 -7.33 7.56
CA SER A 222 19.18 -8.66 7.09
C SER A 222 18.47 -8.64 5.74
N GLU A 223 18.85 -9.53 4.82
CA GLU A 223 18.21 -9.72 3.50
C GLU A 223 16.69 -9.92 3.62
N ARG A 224 16.23 -10.56 4.70
CA ARG A 224 14.80 -10.78 4.97
C ARG A 224 13.98 -9.48 4.97
N PHE A 225 14.56 -8.39 5.42
CA PHE A 225 13.90 -7.08 5.57
C PHE A 225 14.44 -6.02 4.61
N SER A 226 15.22 -6.41 3.60
CA SER A 226 15.83 -5.49 2.64
C SER A 226 14.86 -4.89 1.61
N LYS A 227 13.62 -5.36 1.60
CA LYS A 227 12.61 -5.00 0.59
C LYS A 227 11.28 -4.66 1.22
N ILE A 228 10.49 -3.85 0.53
CA ILE A 228 9.12 -3.50 0.88
C ILE A 228 8.20 -3.69 -0.32
N LEU A 229 6.96 -4.13 -0.06
CA LEU A 229 5.94 -4.20 -1.12
C LEU A 229 5.67 -2.81 -1.68
N GLY A 230 5.80 -2.64 -2.99
CA GLY A 230 5.56 -1.39 -3.70
C GLY A 230 4.58 -1.54 -4.85
N ALA A 231 3.93 -0.43 -5.19
CA ALA A 231 3.07 -0.27 -6.35
C ALA A 231 3.53 0.97 -7.13
N LEU A 232 4.07 0.76 -8.33
CA LEU A 232 4.65 1.80 -9.18
C LEU A 232 3.64 2.21 -10.25
N PHE A 233 3.21 3.47 -10.21
CA PHE A 233 2.29 4.08 -11.15
C PHE A 233 3.01 5.03 -12.10
N SER A 234 2.58 5.10 -13.36
CA SER A 234 2.95 6.24 -14.20
C SER A 234 2.37 7.53 -13.61
N ALA A 235 3.17 8.59 -13.51
CA ALA A 235 2.71 9.87 -13.00
C ALA A 235 1.49 10.41 -13.76
N ASP A 236 1.39 10.13 -15.06
CA ASP A 236 0.29 10.56 -15.92
C ASP A 236 -1.06 9.88 -15.61
N GLU A 237 -1.03 8.70 -14.97
CA GLU A 237 -2.24 7.99 -14.56
C GLU A 237 -2.75 8.44 -13.18
N LEU A 238 -1.94 9.16 -12.42
CA LEU A 238 -2.30 9.60 -11.08
C LEU A 238 -3.18 10.84 -11.12
N LYS A 239 -4.22 10.85 -10.32
CA LYS A 239 -5.13 12.00 -10.18
C LYS A 239 -5.10 12.53 -8.75
N ILE A 240 -4.64 13.77 -8.61
CA ILE A 240 -4.71 14.47 -7.34
C ILE A 240 -6.15 14.89 -7.09
N ARG A 241 -6.72 14.46 -5.95
CA ARG A 241 -8.05 14.86 -5.49
C ARG A 241 -7.91 15.79 -4.28
N SER A 242 -8.89 16.67 -4.11
CA SER A 242 -8.96 17.54 -2.93
C SER A 242 -9.12 16.71 -1.65
N PHE A 243 -8.32 17.02 -0.65
CA PHE A 243 -8.47 16.46 0.69
C PHE A 243 -9.16 17.47 1.60
N HIS A 244 -10.47 17.33 1.76
CA HIS A 244 -11.27 18.28 2.53
C HIS A 244 -11.09 18.05 4.05
N ARG A 245 -11.01 19.15 4.79
CA ARG A 245 -11.06 19.15 6.25
C ARG A 245 -12.44 19.61 6.69
N HIS A 246 -13.12 18.79 7.47
CA HIS A 246 -14.37 19.15 8.12
C HIS A 246 -14.10 19.70 9.53
N VAL A 247 -14.60 20.90 9.80
CA VAL A 247 -14.59 21.50 11.13
C VAL A 247 -16.00 21.39 11.68
N SER A 248 -16.21 20.56 12.70
CA SER A 248 -17.52 20.29 13.29
C SER A 248 -17.97 21.37 14.27
N ASP A 249 -17.03 22.10 14.88
CA ASP A 249 -17.27 23.18 15.83
C ASP A 249 -16.37 24.36 15.51
N LEU A 250 -16.98 25.53 15.34
CA LEU A 250 -16.28 26.77 15.04
C LEU A 250 -15.85 27.52 16.29
N ASN A 251 -16.07 26.97 17.48
CA ASN A 251 -15.72 27.57 18.77
C ASN A 251 -16.20 29.04 18.89
N ASN A 252 -17.51 29.25 18.66
CA ASN A 252 -18.18 30.55 18.62
C ASN A 252 -17.73 31.51 17.49
N LEU A 253 -16.94 31.04 16.53
CA LEU A 253 -16.62 31.83 15.35
C LEU A 253 -17.70 31.68 14.28
N THR A 254 -17.87 32.71 13.47
CA THR A 254 -18.63 32.55 12.21
C THR A 254 -17.73 31.94 11.13
N PRO A 255 -18.27 31.32 10.11
CA PRO A 255 -17.46 30.82 8.97
C PRO A 255 -16.56 31.93 8.39
N LYS A 256 -17.10 33.13 8.26
CA LYS A 256 -16.35 34.29 7.76
C LYS A 256 -15.18 34.70 8.69
N SER A 257 -15.39 34.74 10.01
CA SER A 257 -14.32 35.08 10.94
C SER A 257 -13.24 33.99 11.03
N LEU A 258 -13.63 32.71 10.89
CA LEU A 258 -12.67 31.64 10.81
C LEU A 258 -11.80 31.77 9.53
N THR A 259 -12.44 31.98 8.37
CA THR A 259 -11.71 32.15 7.09
C THR A 259 -10.76 33.35 7.14
N THR A 260 -11.19 34.47 7.73
CA THR A 260 -10.31 35.64 7.92
C THR A 260 -9.10 35.31 8.79
N ARG A 261 -9.30 34.64 9.93
CA ARG A 261 -8.20 34.23 10.80
C ARG A 261 -7.24 33.22 10.11
N ILE A 262 -7.77 32.30 9.32
CA ILE A 262 -6.95 31.36 8.55
C ILE A 262 -6.10 32.13 7.52
N ALA A 263 -6.68 33.13 6.84
CA ALA A 263 -5.96 33.97 5.87
C ALA A 263 -4.88 34.87 6.52
N GLU A 264 -5.06 35.24 7.80
CA GLU A 264 -4.07 35.99 8.58
C GLU A 264 -2.93 35.10 9.12
N MET A 265 -3.10 33.78 9.13
CA MET A 265 -2.05 32.83 9.47
C MET A 265 -1.27 32.57 8.19
N ASP A 266 -0.07 33.12 8.07
CA ASP A 266 0.85 32.87 6.94
C ASP A 266 1.09 31.33 6.78
N PHE A 267 0.27 30.70 5.96
CA PHE A 267 0.55 29.35 5.49
C PHE A 267 1.53 29.46 4.31
N HIS A 268 2.81 29.25 4.58
CA HIS A 268 3.85 29.04 3.58
C HIS A 268 3.97 27.57 3.21
#